data_17abd6e3a5e255d10d2ce3ad5f852136
#
_entry.id   17abd6e3a5e255d10d2ce3ad5f852136
#
_cell.length_a   1.000
_cell.length_b   1.000
_cell.length_c   1.000
_cell.angle_alpha   90.00
_cell.angle_beta   90.00
_cell.angle_gamma   90.00
#
_symmetry.space_group_name_H-M   'P 1'
#
loop_
_entity.id
_entity.type
_entity.pdbx_description
1 polymer ?
#
loop_
_entity_poly.entity_id
_entity_poly.type
_entity_poly.pdbx_seq_one_letter_code
_entity_poly.pdbx_strand_id
1 'polypeptide(L)'
;MLSVLGQQLDRSPGHPRREFLRVGALGSLGLGLPELLSLQSETHAASPATFGRAKRCILMHLWGAAPHQDTFDLKPEAPAEVRGPFLPIPTNVPGIEISDHLPLLARHAEKYTIVRSVNHREPDHQAAFHDMMTANRYQWLDKLNAAKPTDNPNIGAVLARLKPRNNGLPEYVQLPSLLQTNSGKIVPGQNAGFLGKSFDPFLVKAVDNYEPAHDPSFGGFNPPAFHNSAGALNSARIDRRRRLLESVEESFRKAERGKRVTGFDDYYQQAFSLVSSNKAREAFNLSQESHEVRSRYGFTPFGQSCLLARRLVEVGVPLVNVYWRNGRRRTDIGWDNHINNFANLKNWQLPPTDMAVSALLDELRVRGLLDDTLVVLMGEFGRTPAISAEGGRQHWPYCYSVVMAGAGIPGGQVYGASDARAGYPSRDAVSPFDIGASIFHLLGIDVTRVFNDFLGRPHRVCKGSPINALVGA
;
A
#
# COMPACT_ATOMS: atom_id res chain seq x y z
N MET A 1 41.30 -12.72 -10.96
CA MET A 1 40.51 -11.50 -10.98
C MET A 1 39.95 -11.33 -12.38
N LEU A 2 38.72 -11.78 -12.59
CA LEU A 2 38.04 -11.74 -13.88
C LEU A 2 37.41 -10.33 -14.07
N SER A 3 38.05 -9.46 -14.81
CA SER A 3 37.52 -8.14 -15.19
C SER A 3 36.78 -8.19 -16.54
N VAL A 4 35.92 -9.20 -16.70
CA VAL A 4 35.11 -9.36 -17.94
C VAL A 4 33.68 -8.85 -17.77
N LEU A 5 33.30 -8.43 -16.57
CA LEU A 5 31.96 -7.99 -16.23
C LEU A 5 32.01 -6.52 -15.79
N GLY A 6 31.78 -5.58 -16.71
CA GLY A 6 31.54 -4.19 -16.32
C GLY A 6 31.93 -3.09 -17.31
N GLN A 7 32.36 -3.39 -18.52
CA GLN A 7 32.50 -2.36 -19.53
C GLN A 7 31.57 -2.61 -20.71
N GLN A 8 30.74 -1.62 -21.04
CA GLN A 8 30.02 -1.57 -22.30
C GLN A 8 31.02 -1.72 -23.44
N LEU A 9 30.81 -2.74 -24.27
CA LEU A 9 31.54 -2.92 -25.50
C LEU A 9 31.20 -1.76 -26.46
N ASP A 10 32.10 -0.81 -26.55
CA ASP A 10 32.05 0.24 -27.56
C ASP A 10 32.19 -0.40 -28.93
N ARG A 11 31.28 -0.10 -29.85
CA ARG A 11 31.24 -0.66 -31.21
C ARG A 11 32.29 0.00 -32.08
N SER A 12 33.55 -0.36 -31.91
CA SER A 12 34.61 -0.03 -32.85
C SER A 12 35.15 -1.31 -33.50
N PRO A 13 35.33 -1.36 -34.81
CA PRO A 13 35.80 -2.56 -35.50
C PRO A 13 37.28 -2.78 -35.23
N GLY A 14 37.59 -3.81 -34.42
CA GLY A 14 38.97 -4.23 -34.17
C GLY A 14 39.20 -4.71 -32.75
N HIS A 15 38.75 -5.93 -32.43
CA HIS A 15 39.10 -6.55 -31.13
C HIS A 15 40.63 -6.87 -31.11
N PRO A 16 41.38 -6.43 -30.07
CA PRO A 16 42.79 -6.78 -29.96
C PRO A 16 42.97 -8.27 -29.82
N ARG A 17 43.92 -8.87 -30.56
CA ARG A 17 44.28 -10.29 -30.55
C ARG A 17 44.48 -10.87 -29.15
N ARG A 18 44.79 -10.04 -28.16
CA ARG A 18 44.97 -10.43 -26.74
C ARG A 18 43.69 -10.85 -26.06
N GLU A 19 42.53 -10.29 -26.41
CA GLU A 19 41.24 -10.70 -25.81
C GLU A 19 40.75 -12.01 -26.43
N PHE A 20 41.00 -12.24 -27.71
CA PHE A 20 40.71 -13.50 -28.37
C PHE A 20 41.52 -14.67 -27.77
N LEU A 21 42.77 -14.40 -27.41
CA LEU A 21 43.61 -15.40 -26.73
C LEU A 21 43.21 -15.66 -25.27
N ARG A 22 42.62 -14.69 -24.59
CA ARG A 22 42.06 -14.88 -23.23
C ARG A 22 40.79 -15.73 -23.24
N VAL A 23 39.91 -15.56 -24.22
CA VAL A 23 38.72 -16.40 -24.40
C VAL A 23 39.10 -17.81 -24.85
N GLY A 24 40.11 -17.96 -25.71
CA GLY A 24 40.65 -19.27 -26.12
C GLY A 24 41.33 -20.03 -24.98
N ALA A 25 42.02 -19.34 -24.04
CA ALA A 25 42.66 -19.97 -22.89
C ALA A 25 41.63 -20.49 -21.84
N LEU A 26 40.46 -19.88 -21.74
CA LEU A 26 39.36 -20.40 -20.89
C LEU A 26 38.76 -21.70 -21.47
N GLY A 27 38.70 -21.83 -22.79
CA GLY A 27 38.25 -23.08 -23.45
C GLY A 27 39.21 -24.24 -23.23
N SER A 28 40.53 -24.00 -23.12
CA SER A 28 41.54 -25.02 -22.82
C SER A 28 41.54 -25.49 -21.36
N LEU A 29 40.84 -24.77 -20.47
CA LEU A 29 40.61 -25.14 -19.07
C LEU A 29 39.25 -25.84 -18.88
N GLY A 30 38.55 -26.25 -19.96
CA GLY A 30 37.29 -26.98 -19.90
C GLY A 30 36.05 -26.13 -19.59
N LEU A 31 36.19 -24.82 -19.60
CA LEU A 31 35.07 -23.89 -19.40
C LEU A 31 34.59 -23.38 -20.75
N GLY A 32 33.60 -24.03 -21.33
CA GLY A 32 32.88 -23.58 -22.52
C GLY A 32 31.90 -22.45 -22.27
N LEU A 33 31.49 -21.77 -23.32
CA LEU A 33 30.43 -20.73 -23.23
C LEU A 33 29.11 -21.28 -22.63
N PRO A 34 28.71 -22.56 -22.90
CA PRO A 34 27.54 -23.16 -22.25
C PRO A 34 27.71 -23.31 -20.74
N GLU A 35 28.89 -23.72 -20.27
CA GLU A 35 29.18 -23.84 -18.83
C GLU A 35 29.27 -22.47 -18.16
N LEU A 36 29.81 -21.45 -18.83
CA LEU A 36 29.79 -20.07 -18.34
C LEU A 36 28.37 -19.49 -18.29
N LEU A 37 27.52 -19.81 -19.26
CA LEU A 37 26.12 -19.43 -19.28
C LEU A 37 25.30 -20.24 -18.25
N SER A 38 25.62 -21.51 -18.02
CA SER A 38 24.98 -22.31 -16.96
C SER A 38 25.42 -21.84 -15.57
N LEU A 39 26.70 -21.49 -15.36
CA LEU A 39 27.18 -20.86 -14.13
C LEU A 39 26.57 -19.46 -13.93
N GLN A 40 26.30 -18.70 -14.99
CA GLN A 40 25.53 -17.46 -14.90
C GLN A 40 24.04 -17.71 -14.62
N SER A 41 23.47 -18.81 -15.08
CA SER A 41 22.08 -19.19 -14.73
C SER A 41 21.98 -19.80 -13.32
N GLU A 42 23.03 -20.42 -12.81
CA GLU A 42 23.12 -20.91 -11.43
C GLU A 42 23.47 -19.80 -10.42
N THR A 43 24.04 -18.68 -10.86
CA THR A 43 24.14 -17.44 -10.08
C THR A 43 22.88 -16.57 -10.14
N HIS A 44 21.73 -17.11 -10.50
CA HIS A 44 20.50 -16.61 -9.91
C HIS A 44 20.65 -16.85 -8.41
N ALA A 45 21.17 -15.83 -7.72
CA ALA A 45 21.18 -15.79 -6.27
C ALA A 45 19.82 -16.33 -5.82
N ALA A 46 19.82 -17.34 -4.97
CA ALA A 46 18.60 -17.89 -4.42
C ALA A 46 17.72 -16.70 -4.06
N SER A 47 16.50 -16.63 -4.62
CA SER A 47 15.63 -15.48 -4.38
C SER A 47 15.64 -15.23 -2.88
N PRO A 48 15.87 -13.98 -2.40
CA PRO A 48 15.93 -13.71 -0.99
C PRO A 48 14.79 -14.41 -0.28
N ALA A 49 15.02 -15.00 0.89
CA ALA A 49 14.04 -15.86 1.58
C ALA A 49 12.64 -15.23 1.76
N THR A 50 12.57 -13.91 1.60
CA THR A 50 11.33 -13.11 1.73
C THR A 50 10.71 -12.70 0.40
N PHE A 51 11.36 -12.91 -0.76
CA PHE A 51 10.79 -12.55 -2.06
C PHE A 51 9.50 -13.36 -2.33
N GLY A 52 8.38 -12.64 -2.45
CA GLY A 52 7.07 -13.24 -2.65
C GLY A 52 6.47 -13.93 -1.41
N ARG A 53 7.00 -13.66 -0.22
CA ARG A 53 6.48 -14.20 1.04
C ARG A 53 5.09 -13.64 1.36
N ALA A 54 4.81 -12.38 1.01
CA ALA A 54 3.47 -11.81 1.17
C ALA A 54 2.51 -12.39 0.13
N LYS A 55 1.60 -13.22 0.57
CA LYS A 55 0.45 -13.63 -0.24
C LYS A 55 -0.64 -12.58 -0.25
N ARG A 56 -0.65 -11.71 0.76
CA ARG A 56 -1.66 -10.68 0.97
C ARG A 56 -1.01 -9.41 1.49
N CYS A 57 -1.68 -8.28 1.27
CA CYS A 57 -1.21 -6.99 1.75
C CYS A 57 -2.38 -6.11 2.21
N ILE A 58 -2.22 -5.45 3.36
CA ILE A 58 -3.12 -4.41 3.86
C ILE A 58 -2.31 -3.12 3.97
N LEU A 59 -2.64 -2.12 3.13
CA LEU A 59 -2.03 -0.81 3.17
C LEU A 59 -2.99 0.16 3.87
N MET A 60 -2.60 0.63 5.05
CA MET A 60 -3.36 1.63 5.82
C MET A 60 -2.71 2.99 5.65
N HIS A 61 -3.46 3.94 5.09
CA HIS A 61 -2.95 5.28 4.82
C HIS A 61 -3.62 6.33 5.71
N LEU A 62 -2.81 7.01 6.52
CA LEU A 62 -3.21 8.09 7.42
C LEU A 62 -3.19 9.42 6.64
N TRP A 63 -4.18 9.59 5.76
CA TRP A 63 -4.31 10.76 4.89
C TRP A 63 -4.28 12.07 5.68
N GLY A 64 -3.43 12.99 5.25
CA GLY A 64 -3.19 14.25 5.94
C GLY A 64 -1.93 14.22 6.80
N ALA A 65 -1.09 13.18 6.70
CA ALA A 65 0.26 13.12 7.27
C ALA A 65 0.32 13.12 8.81
N ALA A 66 0.31 11.96 9.42
CA ALA A 66 0.45 11.79 10.87
C ALA A 66 1.80 12.34 11.36
N PRO A 67 1.82 13.16 12.42
CA PRO A 67 3.05 13.70 12.99
C PRO A 67 3.84 12.60 13.70
N HIS A 68 5.00 12.24 13.17
CA HIS A 68 5.85 11.18 13.73
C HIS A 68 6.37 11.54 15.12
N GLN A 69 6.63 12.82 15.40
CA GLN A 69 7.07 13.33 16.70
C GLN A 69 6.04 13.10 17.81
N ASP A 70 4.77 12.98 17.47
CA ASP A 70 3.67 12.84 18.42
C ASP A 70 3.11 11.41 18.44
N THR A 71 3.71 10.46 17.64
CA THR A 71 3.26 9.09 17.49
C THR A 71 4.35 8.06 17.73
N PHE A 72 5.29 7.88 16.77
CA PHE A 72 6.27 6.79 16.75
C PHE A 72 7.71 7.22 16.97
N ASP A 73 8.01 8.51 17.03
CA ASP A 73 9.37 9.05 17.12
C ASP A 73 9.46 10.27 18.05
N LEU A 74 8.97 10.11 19.28
CA LEU A 74 8.96 11.15 20.28
C LEU A 74 10.39 11.58 20.65
N LYS A 75 10.56 12.88 20.96
CA LYS A 75 11.84 13.49 21.35
C LYS A 75 11.70 14.14 22.73
N PRO A 76 11.66 13.36 23.82
CA PRO A 76 11.41 13.89 25.16
C PRO A 76 12.45 14.93 25.61
N GLU A 77 13.69 14.80 25.13
CA GLU A 77 14.80 15.72 25.43
C GLU A 77 14.81 16.99 24.55
N ALA A 78 13.94 17.05 23.52
CA ALA A 78 13.85 18.25 22.69
C ALA A 78 13.18 19.42 23.44
N PRO A 79 13.42 20.68 23.03
CA PRO A 79 12.71 21.83 23.58
C PRO A 79 11.19 21.69 23.49
N ALA A 80 10.47 22.35 24.41
CA ALA A 80 9.01 22.20 24.55
C ALA A 80 8.24 22.50 23.25
N GLU A 81 8.71 23.46 22.45
CA GLU A 81 8.14 23.83 21.15
C GLU A 81 8.35 22.76 20.06
N VAL A 82 9.13 21.71 20.35
CA VAL A 82 9.33 20.55 19.46
C VAL A 82 8.66 19.30 20.01
N ARG A 83 8.94 18.96 21.28
CA ARG A 83 8.48 17.68 21.88
C ARG A 83 6.97 17.61 22.06
N GLY A 84 6.28 18.75 22.23
CA GLY A 84 4.86 18.79 22.54
C GLY A 84 4.52 18.23 23.93
N PRO A 85 3.22 18.02 24.21
CA PRO A 85 2.74 17.55 25.50
C PRO A 85 2.65 16.02 25.65
N PHE A 86 2.82 15.24 24.58
CA PHE A 86 2.69 13.78 24.63
C PHE A 86 3.96 13.14 25.17
N LEU A 87 3.80 12.07 25.92
CA LEU A 87 4.90 11.39 26.59
C LEU A 87 5.21 10.03 25.91
N PRO A 88 6.48 9.63 25.87
CA PRO A 88 6.83 8.28 25.47
C PRO A 88 6.39 7.28 26.55
N ILE A 89 5.83 6.15 26.11
CA ILE A 89 5.59 4.97 26.96
C ILE A 89 6.40 3.79 26.43
N PRO A 90 6.89 2.93 27.34
CA PRO A 90 7.57 1.71 26.93
C PRO A 90 6.60 0.76 26.21
N THR A 91 7.14 0.06 25.22
CA THR A 91 6.42 -1.04 24.58
C THR A 91 6.75 -2.38 25.24
N ASN A 92 6.15 -3.46 24.77
CA ASN A 92 6.53 -4.82 25.20
C ASN A 92 7.93 -5.27 24.68
N VAL A 93 8.63 -4.41 23.90
CA VAL A 93 10.00 -4.63 23.46
C VAL A 93 10.91 -3.60 24.14
N PRO A 94 11.88 -4.03 24.96
CA PRO A 94 12.78 -3.11 25.64
C PRO A 94 13.51 -2.17 24.68
N GLY A 95 13.55 -0.88 25.01
CA GLY A 95 14.22 0.16 24.21
C GLY A 95 13.37 0.73 23.06
N ILE A 96 12.15 0.26 22.87
CA ILE A 96 11.21 0.87 21.92
C ILE A 96 10.11 1.58 22.71
N GLU A 97 9.98 2.88 22.44
CA GLU A 97 8.95 3.73 23.00
C GLU A 97 8.12 4.38 21.90
N ILE A 98 6.82 4.56 22.16
CA ILE A 98 5.86 5.25 21.31
C ILE A 98 4.98 6.18 22.18
N SER A 99 4.08 6.94 21.56
CA SER A 99 3.19 7.87 22.26
C SER A 99 2.31 7.18 23.31
N ASP A 100 2.13 7.84 24.46
CA ASP A 100 1.19 7.47 25.54
C ASP A 100 -0.27 7.38 25.07
N HIS A 101 -0.57 7.91 23.90
CA HIS A 101 -1.88 7.79 23.24
C HIS A 101 -2.01 6.59 22.31
N LEU A 102 -1.01 5.67 22.30
CA LEU A 102 -1.01 4.38 21.55
C LEU A 102 -0.78 3.18 22.50
N PRO A 103 -1.47 3.09 23.65
CA PRO A 103 -1.17 2.07 24.66
C PRO A 103 -1.51 0.63 24.21
N LEU A 104 -2.48 0.43 23.31
CA LEU A 104 -2.78 -0.89 22.80
C LEU A 104 -1.73 -1.34 21.81
N LEU A 105 -1.29 -0.46 20.91
CA LEU A 105 -0.26 -0.76 19.92
C LEU A 105 1.12 -0.99 20.58
N ALA A 106 1.39 -0.33 21.71
CA ALA A 106 2.61 -0.54 22.51
C ALA A 106 2.74 -2.02 22.98
N ARG A 107 1.63 -2.75 23.15
CA ARG A 107 1.61 -4.17 23.55
C ARG A 107 1.92 -5.14 22.41
N HIS A 108 2.12 -4.64 21.20
CA HIS A 108 2.30 -5.43 19.99
C HIS A 108 3.60 -5.09 19.24
N ALA A 109 4.52 -4.36 19.87
CA ALA A 109 5.77 -3.91 19.21
C ALA A 109 6.61 -5.07 18.68
N GLU A 110 6.55 -6.25 19.30
CA GLU A 110 7.23 -7.47 18.83
C GLU A 110 6.74 -7.95 17.45
N LYS A 111 5.61 -7.42 16.95
CA LYS A 111 5.01 -7.82 15.67
C LYS A 111 5.38 -6.88 14.52
N TYR A 112 5.89 -5.68 14.81
CA TYR A 112 6.13 -4.67 13.79
C TYR A 112 7.53 -4.04 13.88
N THR A 113 7.96 -3.46 12.78
CA THR A 113 9.12 -2.55 12.68
C THR A 113 8.62 -1.13 12.48
N ILE A 114 9.24 -0.17 13.17
CA ILE A 114 9.06 1.26 12.94
C ILE A 114 10.23 1.76 12.07
N VAL A 115 9.95 2.27 10.87
CA VAL A 115 10.92 2.95 10.01
C VAL A 115 10.84 4.44 10.32
N ARG A 116 11.88 5.02 10.98
CA ARG A 116 11.88 6.43 11.48
C ARG A 116 12.60 7.43 10.57
N SER A 117 13.02 7.00 9.39
CA SER A 117 13.89 7.79 8.50
C SER A 117 13.33 7.99 7.11
N VAL A 118 12.02 7.82 6.94
CA VAL A 118 11.40 8.03 5.62
C VAL A 118 11.38 9.52 5.29
N ASN A 119 11.78 9.87 4.07
CA ASN A 119 11.91 11.27 3.68
C ASN A 119 11.78 11.47 2.17
N HIS A 120 11.35 12.65 1.77
CA HIS A 120 11.36 13.16 0.40
C HIS A 120 11.29 14.70 0.42
N ARG A 121 10.96 15.33 -0.71
CA ARG A 121 10.92 16.81 -0.81
C ARG A 121 9.56 17.35 -1.24
N GLU A 122 8.53 16.51 -1.34
CA GLU A 122 7.22 16.90 -1.85
C GLU A 122 6.29 17.31 -0.70
N PRO A 123 5.94 18.59 -0.54
CA PRO A 123 5.08 19.07 0.54
C PRO A 123 3.59 19.11 0.17
N ASP A 124 3.22 18.76 -1.06
CA ASP A 124 1.84 18.69 -1.50
C ASP A 124 1.25 17.30 -1.20
N HIS A 125 0.10 17.25 -0.52
CA HIS A 125 -0.54 15.99 -0.14
C HIS A 125 -0.83 15.07 -1.32
N GLN A 126 -1.35 15.60 -2.42
CA GLN A 126 -1.78 14.80 -3.55
C GLN A 126 -0.57 14.18 -4.27
N ALA A 127 0.49 14.96 -4.47
CA ALA A 127 1.70 14.49 -5.12
C ALA A 127 2.47 13.50 -4.24
N ALA A 128 2.61 13.78 -2.94
CA ALA A 128 3.27 12.88 -2.00
C ALA A 128 2.48 11.57 -1.80
N PHE A 129 1.16 11.63 -1.73
CA PHE A 129 0.31 10.45 -1.69
C PHE A 129 0.49 9.58 -2.94
N HIS A 130 0.50 10.21 -4.13
CA HIS A 130 0.79 9.49 -5.37
C HIS A 130 2.13 8.77 -5.28
N ASP A 131 3.19 9.46 -4.82
CA ASP A 131 4.53 8.88 -4.71
C ASP A 131 4.55 7.65 -3.79
N MET A 132 3.88 7.72 -2.64
CA MET A 132 3.74 6.59 -1.70
C MET A 132 2.95 5.41 -2.29
N MET A 133 1.81 5.70 -2.95
CA MET A 133 0.88 4.66 -3.38
C MET A 133 1.24 4.02 -4.72
N THR A 134 2.15 4.63 -5.48
CA THR A 134 2.60 4.12 -6.79
C THR A 134 4.07 3.70 -6.81
N ALA A 135 4.84 4.04 -5.76
CA ALA A 135 6.28 3.91 -5.71
C ALA A 135 7.00 4.60 -6.90
N ASN A 136 6.37 5.62 -7.46
CA ASN A 136 6.86 6.39 -8.58
C ASN A 136 6.57 7.87 -8.38
N ARG A 137 7.53 8.72 -8.81
CA ARG A 137 7.39 10.16 -8.65
C ARG A 137 6.25 10.71 -9.50
N TYR A 138 5.41 11.56 -8.89
CA TYR A 138 4.39 12.34 -9.59
C TYR A 138 5.06 13.31 -10.58
N GLN A 139 4.63 13.27 -11.83
CA GLN A 139 5.28 14.04 -12.90
C GLN A 139 4.53 15.33 -13.30
N TRP A 140 3.28 15.45 -12.87
CA TRP A 140 2.40 16.52 -13.33
C TRP A 140 2.10 17.48 -12.19
N LEU A 141 2.95 18.49 -12.04
CA LEU A 141 2.76 19.58 -11.07
C LEU A 141 1.80 20.65 -11.64
N ASP A 142 0.69 20.25 -12.23
CA ASP A 142 -0.36 21.19 -12.53
C ASP A 142 -1.14 21.52 -11.24
N LYS A 143 -1.59 22.78 -11.14
CA LYS A 143 -2.33 23.28 -9.95
C LYS A 143 -3.64 22.54 -9.64
N LEU A 144 -3.99 21.53 -10.40
CA LEU A 144 -5.25 20.81 -10.28
C LEU A 144 -5.10 19.47 -9.55
N ASN A 145 -3.89 18.91 -9.48
CA ASN A 145 -3.52 17.66 -8.77
C ASN A 145 -4.64 16.60 -8.72
N ALA A 146 -5.34 16.42 -9.83
CA ALA A 146 -6.42 15.46 -9.97
C ALA A 146 -5.92 14.21 -10.69
N ALA A 147 -6.45 13.04 -10.32
CA ALA A 147 -6.14 11.77 -10.96
C ALA A 147 -6.37 11.82 -12.48
N LYS A 148 -5.40 11.31 -13.24
CA LYS A 148 -5.41 11.25 -14.70
C LYS A 148 -5.19 9.80 -15.19
N PRO A 149 -5.73 9.45 -16.36
CA PRO A 149 -5.44 8.14 -16.97
C PRO A 149 -3.96 7.91 -17.30
N THR A 150 -3.15 8.97 -17.29
CA THR A 150 -1.72 8.91 -17.56
C THR A 150 -0.85 8.79 -16.30
N ASP A 151 -1.45 8.81 -15.11
CA ASP A 151 -0.73 8.67 -13.86
C ASP A 151 -0.09 7.28 -13.73
N ASN A 152 0.94 7.16 -12.89
CA ASN A 152 1.47 5.85 -12.54
C ASN A 152 0.41 5.02 -11.81
N PRO A 153 0.38 3.69 -12.05
CA PRO A 153 -0.58 2.82 -11.44
C PRO A 153 -0.32 2.64 -9.93
N ASN A 154 -1.39 2.52 -9.16
CA ASN A 154 -1.32 2.11 -7.76
C ASN A 154 -0.63 0.75 -7.60
N ILE A 155 0.03 0.51 -6.46
CA ILE A 155 0.66 -0.77 -6.12
C ILE A 155 -0.31 -1.95 -6.32
N GLY A 156 -1.60 -1.79 -5.93
CA GLY A 156 -2.63 -2.81 -6.11
C GLY A 156 -2.96 -3.09 -7.58
N ALA A 157 -2.96 -2.06 -8.42
CA ALA A 157 -3.18 -2.21 -9.85
C ALA A 157 -2.01 -2.92 -10.55
N VAL A 158 -0.77 -2.63 -10.12
CA VAL A 158 0.43 -3.36 -10.58
C VAL A 158 0.35 -4.84 -10.19
N LEU A 159 -0.05 -5.12 -8.94
CA LEU A 159 -0.24 -6.50 -8.46
C LEU A 159 -1.30 -7.23 -9.30
N ALA A 160 -2.47 -6.61 -9.49
CA ALA A 160 -3.56 -7.18 -10.29
C ALA A 160 -3.12 -7.49 -11.74
N ARG A 161 -2.31 -6.62 -12.33
CA ARG A 161 -1.79 -6.80 -13.71
C ARG A 161 -0.75 -7.91 -13.82
N LEU A 162 0.14 -8.05 -12.83
CA LEU A 162 1.28 -8.98 -12.89
C LEU A 162 1.00 -10.35 -12.27
N LYS A 163 0.07 -10.44 -11.33
CA LYS A 163 -0.23 -11.65 -10.56
C LYS A 163 -1.74 -11.88 -10.41
N PRO A 164 -2.51 -11.93 -11.51
CA PRO A 164 -3.95 -12.18 -11.44
C PRO A 164 -4.22 -13.57 -10.85
N ARG A 165 -5.21 -13.69 -9.97
CA ARG A 165 -5.51 -14.95 -9.24
C ARG A 165 -6.71 -15.72 -9.77
N ASN A 166 -7.57 -15.12 -10.55
CA ASN A 166 -8.76 -15.76 -11.16
C ASN A 166 -9.61 -16.61 -10.21
N ASN A 167 -9.70 -16.20 -8.93
CA ASN A 167 -10.42 -16.92 -7.88
C ASN A 167 -11.84 -16.38 -7.63
N GLY A 168 -12.32 -15.51 -8.47
CA GLY A 168 -13.63 -14.85 -8.35
C GLY A 168 -13.69 -13.76 -7.30
N LEU A 169 -12.54 -13.37 -6.72
CA LEU A 169 -12.40 -12.24 -5.79
C LEU A 169 -11.74 -11.05 -6.49
N PRO A 170 -11.98 -9.81 -6.03
CA PRO A 170 -11.23 -8.67 -6.51
C PRO A 170 -9.74 -8.82 -6.17
N GLU A 171 -8.88 -8.51 -7.12
CA GLU A 171 -7.43 -8.51 -6.88
C GLU A 171 -6.98 -7.34 -5.99
N TYR A 172 -7.77 -6.28 -6.00
CA TYR A 172 -7.45 -5.04 -5.32
C TYR A 172 -8.72 -4.35 -4.82
N VAL A 173 -8.82 -4.14 -3.52
CA VAL A 173 -9.98 -3.51 -2.85
C VAL A 173 -9.56 -2.21 -2.18
N GLN A 174 -10.43 -1.20 -2.24
CA GLN A 174 -10.22 0.08 -1.57
C GLN A 174 -11.37 0.41 -0.63
N LEU A 175 -11.03 0.81 0.60
CA LEU A 175 -11.91 1.13 1.72
C LEU A 175 -11.58 2.51 2.31
N PRO A 176 -12.52 3.20 2.94
CA PRO A 176 -13.97 3.09 2.81
C PRO A 176 -14.51 3.97 1.69
N SER A 177 -13.65 4.68 0.98
CA SER A 177 -14.00 5.62 -0.10
C SER A 177 -12.78 5.98 -0.94
N LEU A 178 -12.97 6.64 -2.07
CA LEU A 178 -11.91 7.39 -2.74
C LEU A 178 -11.58 8.66 -1.96
N LEU A 179 -10.30 8.98 -1.85
CA LEU A 179 -9.87 10.30 -1.39
C LEU A 179 -10.17 11.35 -2.45
N GLN A 180 -10.71 12.44 -2.01
CA GLN A 180 -11.05 13.57 -2.87
C GLN A 180 -10.42 14.85 -2.32
N THR A 181 -10.04 15.75 -3.21
CA THR A 181 -9.64 17.11 -2.87
C THR A 181 -10.83 17.90 -2.33
N ASN A 182 -10.60 19.07 -1.75
CA ASN A 182 -11.67 19.98 -1.32
C ASN A 182 -12.61 20.39 -2.46
N SER A 183 -12.14 20.35 -3.70
CA SER A 183 -12.95 20.61 -4.91
C SER A 183 -13.67 19.35 -5.44
N GLY A 184 -13.63 18.23 -4.73
CA GLY A 184 -14.30 16.97 -5.10
C GLY A 184 -13.58 16.15 -6.19
N LYS A 185 -12.37 16.54 -6.60
CA LYS A 185 -11.58 15.79 -7.57
C LYS A 185 -10.90 14.59 -6.90
N ILE A 186 -10.79 13.47 -7.60
CA ILE A 186 -10.10 12.29 -7.11
C ILE A 186 -8.60 12.59 -6.98
N VAL A 187 -8.02 12.28 -5.82
CA VAL A 187 -6.59 12.38 -5.56
C VAL A 187 -5.84 11.37 -6.44
N PRO A 188 -4.71 11.73 -7.11
CA PRO A 188 -3.92 10.82 -7.94
C PRO A 188 -3.29 9.70 -7.10
N GLY A 189 -2.93 8.57 -7.75
CA GLY A 189 -2.28 7.44 -7.07
C GLY A 189 -3.25 6.39 -6.51
N GLN A 190 -4.57 6.56 -6.67
CA GLN A 190 -5.56 5.59 -6.18
C GLN A 190 -5.99 4.57 -7.24
N ASN A 191 -5.86 4.91 -8.50
CA ASN A 191 -6.37 4.17 -9.65
C ASN A 191 -5.25 3.45 -10.41
N ALA A 192 -5.64 2.71 -11.43
CA ALA A 192 -4.72 1.97 -12.29
C ALA A 192 -3.91 2.85 -13.27
N GLY A 193 -4.25 4.15 -13.38
CA GLY A 193 -3.54 5.06 -14.26
C GLY A 193 -3.43 4.53 -15.69
N PHE A 194 -2.20 4.55 -16.24
CA PHE A 194 -1.96 4.11 -17.63
C PHE A 194 -2.16 2.61 -17.88
N LEU A 195 -2.32 1.77 -16.85
CA LEU A 195 -2.68 0.36 -17.04
C LEU A 195 -4.14 0.17 -17.46
N GLY A 196 -4.98 1.20 -17.27
CA GLY A 196 -6.38 1.19 -17.69
C GLY A 196 -7.34 0.73 -16.60
N LYS A 197 -8.61 1.08 -16.78
CA LYS A 197 -9.68 0.93 -15.77
C LYS A 197 -9.97 -0.52 -15.35
N SER A 198 -9.62 -1.51 -16.15
CA SER A 198 -9.77 -2.92 -15.78
C SER A 198 -8.96 -3.33 -14.56
N PHE A 199 -7.94 -2.55 -14.18
CA PHE A 199 -7.12 -2.74 -13.00
C PHE A 199 -7.41 -1.74 -11.88
N ASP A 200 -8.49 -0.94 -12.01
CA ASP A 200 -8.91 -0.04 -10.92
C ASP A 200 -9.36 -0.85 -9.69
N PRO A 201 -9.27 -0.27 -8.47
CA PRO A 201 -9.70 -0.95 -7.26
C PRO A 201 -11.20 -1.25 -7.27
N PHE A 202 -11.57 -2.39 -6.69
CA PHE A 202 -12.95 -2.59 -6.29
C PHE A 202 -13.25 -1.70 -5.08
N LEU A 203 -14.03 -0.65 -5.32
CA LEU A 203 -14.35 0.34 -4.30
C LEU A 203 -15.51 -0.12 -3.43
N VAL A 204 -15.30 -0.20 -2.13
CA VAL A 204 -16.34 -0.46 -1.13
C VAL A 204 -16.53 0.77 -0.27
N LYS A 205 -17.71 1.38 -0.37
CA LYS A 205 -18.02 2.61 0.36
C LYS A 205 -18.64 2.31 1.71
N ALA A 206 -18.28 3.11 2.73
CA ALA A 206 -19.06 3.18 3.95
C ALA A 206 -20.45 3.77 3.68
N VAL A 207 -21.43 3.44 4.52
CA VAL A 207 -22.77 4.02 4.44
C VAL A 207 -22.71 5.52 4.72
N ASP A 208 -23.36 6.33 3.89
CA ASP A 208 -23.19 7.79 3.84
C ASP A 208 -23.72 8.57 5.07
N ASN A 209 -24.51 7.97 5.96
CA ASN A 209 -25.15 8.65 7.09
C ASN A 209 -24.50 8.33 8.44
N TYR A 210 -23.19 8.22 8.46
CA TYR A 210 -22.47 7.95 9.68
C TYR A 210 -22.24 9.23 10.50
N GLU A 211 -22.94 9.34 11.65
CA GLU A 211 -22.60 10.30 12.70
C GLU A 211 -21.38 9.80 13.48
N PRO A 212 -20.43 10.69 13.86
CA PRO A 212 -19.14 10.26 14.42
C PRO A 212 -19.25 9.79 15.86
N ALA A 213 -18.25 9.03 16.24
CA ALA A 213 -17.88 8.63 17.58
C ALA A 213 -18.81 7.67 18.32
N HIS A 214 -18.46 6.40 18.30
CA HIS A 214 -18.99 5.36 19.18
C HIS A 214 -20.45 4.95 18.98
N ASP A 215 -21.03 5.25 17.80
CA ASP A 215 -22.34 4.72 17.47
C ASP A 215 -22.20 3.20 17.14
N PRO A 216 -22.69 2.29 18.02
CA PRO A 216 -22.72 0.88 17.73
C PRO A 216 -23.60 0.53 16.53
N SER A 217 -24.33 1.52 15.99
CA SER A 217 -25.14 1.42 14.78
C SER A 217 -24.36 1.66 13.47
N PHE A 218 -23.00 1.77 13.49
CA PHE A 218 -22.28 1.84 12.22
C PHE A 218 -22.78 0.74 11.28
N GLY A 219 -23.63 1.14 10.33
CA GLY A 219 -24.40 0.23 9.48
C GLY A 219 -23.59 -0.62 8.52
N GLY A 220 -22.24 -0.46 8.51
CA GLY A 220 -21.36 -1.26 7.68
C GLY A 220 -21.03 -0.60 6.34
N PHE A 221 -20.79 -1.41 5.35
CA PHE A 221 -20.34 -1.02 4.03
C PHE A 221 -21.38 -1.37 2.98
N ASN A 222 -21.43 -0.54 1.92
CA ASN A 222 -22.22 -0.76 0.74
C ASN A 222 -21.33 -1.26 -0.41
N PRO A 223 -21.05 -2.56 -0.53
CA PRO A 223 -20.37 -3.08 -1.71
C PRO A 223 -21.31 -2.90 -2.91
N PRO A 224 -20.82 -2.38 -4.04
CA PRO A 224 -21.65 -1.96 -5.17
C PRO A 224 -22.57 -3.05 -5.75
N ALA A 225 -22.23 -4.32 -5.52
CA ALA A 225 -22.91 -5.47 -6.11
C ALA A 225 -23.96 -6.14 -5.19
N PHE A 226 -24.06 -5.77 -3.89
CA PHE A 226 -24.80 -6.58 -2.92
C PHE A 226 -26.09 -5.94 -2.39
N HIS A 227 -26.34 -4.69 -2.70
CA HIS A 227 -27.40 -3.89 -2.06
C HIS A 227 -28.84 -4.22 -2.43
N ASN A 228 -29.11 -5.02 -3.45
CA ASN A 228 -30.48 -5.31 -3.86
C ASN A 228 -30.81 -6.82 -3.95
N SER A 229 -30.12 -7.67 -3.23
CA SER A 229 -30.22 -9.11 -3.49
C SER A 229 -31.16 -9.86 -2.54
N ALA A 230 -31.85 -9.21 -1.62
CA ALA A 230 -32.81 -9.90 -0.75
C ALA A 230 -34.06 -10.46 -1.51
N GLY A 231 -34.19 -10.19 -2.81
CA GLY A 231 -35.28 -10.75 -3.63
C GLY A 231 -35.09 -10.65 -5.14
N ALA A 232 -34.07 -9.95 -5.66
CA ALA A 232 -34.02 -9.57 -7.06
C ALA A 232 -32.95 -10.27 -7.90
N LEU A 233 -31.96 -10.92 -7.28
CA LEU A 233 -30.85 -11.60 -7.99
C LEU A 233 -30.75 -13.05 -7.54
N ASN A 234 -31.64 -13.92 -8.08
CA ASN A 234 -31.36 -15.34 -8.03
C ASN A 234 -30.32 -15.70 -9.12
N SER A 235 -29.60 -16.80 -8.94
CA SER A 235 -28.56 -17.25 -9.87
C SER A 235 -29.05 -17.31 -11.33
N ALA A 236 -30.28 -17.76 -11.55
CA ALA A 236 -30.89 -17.87 -12.87
C ALA A 236 -31.06 -16.49 -13.56
N ARG A 237 -31.31 -15.42 -12.81
CA ARG A 237 -31.44 -14.06 -13.37
C ARG A 237 -30.07 -13.45 -13.66
N ILE A 238 -29.07 -13.78 -12.86
CA ILE A 238 -27.65 -13.41 -13.11
C ILE A 238 -27.18 -14.11 -14.39
N ASP A 239 -27.39 -15.42 -14.51
CA ASP A 239 -27.01 -16.21 -15.67
C ASP A 239 -27.75 -15.77 -16.96
N ARG A 240 -29.01 -15.35 -16.84
CA ARG A 240 -29.75 -14.78 -17.97
C ARG A 240 -29.17 -13.45 -18.44
N ARG A 241 -28.80 -12.56 -17.49
CA ARG A 241 -28.14 -11.30 -17.82
C ARG A 241 -26.77 -11.50 -18.43
N ARG A 242 -26.01 -12.49 -17.94
CA ARG A 242 -24.72 -12.86 -18.50
C ARG A 242 -24.86 -13.34 -19.97
N ARG A 243 -25.77 -14.27 -20.23
CA ARG A 243 -26.04 -14.74 -21.59
C ARG A 243 -26.53 -13.64 -22.53
N LEU A 244 -27.35 -12.72 -22.03
CA LEU A 244 -27.79 -11.58 -22.83
C LEU A 244 -26.62 -10.66 -23.17
N LEU A 245 -25.74 -10.36 -22.22
CA LEU A 245 -24.53 -9.57 -22.44
C LEU A 245 -23.62 -10.26 -23.48
N GLU A 246 -23.32 -11.55 -23.29
CA GLU A 246 -22.52 -12.35 -24.22
C GLU A 246 -23.11 -12.33 -25.67
N SER A 247 -24.43 -12.39 -25.81
CA SER A 247 -25.08 -12.33 -27.14
C SER A 247 -25.00 -10.95 -27.78
N VAL A 248 -25.10 -9.88 -26.96
CA VAL A 248 -24.94 -8.47 -27.41
C VAL A 248 -23.51 -8.22 -27.83
N GLU A 249 -22.54 -8.66 -27.04
CA GLU A 249 -21.11 -8.52 -27.33
C GLU A 249 -20.68 -9.30 -28.55
N GLU A 250 -21.23 -10.50 -28.76
CA GLU A 250 -21.01 -11.28 -29.98
C GLU A 250 -21.55 -10.54 -31.22
N SER A 251 -22.70 -9.88 -31.08
CA SER A 251 -23.28 -9.07 -32.15
C SER A 251 -22.43 -7.83 -32.45
N PHE A 252 -21.90 -7.16 -31.43
CA PHE A 252 -20.95 -6.04 -31.60
C PHE A 252 -19.62 -6.48 -32.18
N ARG A 253 -19.05 -7.64 -31.75
CA ARG A 253 -17.82 -8.20 -32.32
C ARG A 253 -17.98 -8.57 -33.84
N LYS A 254 -19.16 -8.97 -34.22
CA LYS A 254 -19.48 -9.26 -35.66
C LYS A 254 -19.65 -7.96 -36.47
N ALA A 255 -20.12 -6.86 -35.83
CA ALA A 255 -20.33 -5.57 -36.49
C ALA A 255 -19.05 -4.73 -36.61
N GLU A 256 -18.14 -4.79 -35.64
CA GLU A 256 -16.88 -4.03 -35.59
C GLU A 256 -15.70 -4.94 -36.05
N ARG A 257 -15.39 -4.95 -37.32
CA ARG A 257 -14.13 -5.50 -37.83
C ARG A 257 -12.97 -4.62 -37.35
N GLY A 258 -12.37 -4.94 -36.18
CA GLY A 258 -10.98 -4.57 -35.93
C GLY A 258 -10.60 -3.73 -34.69
N LYS A 259 -11.47 -3.41 -33.74
CA LYS A 259 -11.01 -2.79 -32.47
C LYS A 259 -11.54 -3.57 -31.27
N ARG A 260 -10.64 -4.28 -30.60
CA ARG A 260 -10.91 -4.95 -29.32
C ARG A 260 -11.28 -3.95 -28.25
N VAL A 261 -12.53 -3.94 -27.81
CA VAL A 261 -12.97 -3.34 -26.53
C VAL A 261 -12.76 -4.41 -25.45
N THR A 262 -11.50 -4.75 -25.16
CA THR A 262 -11.14 -5.82 -24.21
C THR A 262 -11.31 -5.45 -22.74
N GLY A 263 -11.43 -4.18 -22.39
CA GLY A 263 -11.49 -3.75 -21.00
C GLY A 263 -12.86 -3.81 -20.33
N PHE A 264 -13.95 -3.85 -21.09
CA PHE A 264 -15.31 -3.96 -20.55
C PHE A 264 -15.64 -5.41 -20.13
N ASP A 265 -15.17 -6.38 -20.90
CA ASP A 265 -15.41 -7.81 -20.64
C ASP A 265 -14.84 -8.25 -19.28
N ASP A 266 -13.60 -7.88 -18.96
CA ASP A 266 -12.93 -8.28 -17.73
C ASP A 266 -13.58 -7.66 -16.49
N TYR A 267 -14.02 -6.40 -16.57
CA TYR A 267 -14.70 -5.72 -15.47
C TYR A 267 -16.07 -6.34 -15.14
N TYR A 268 -16.86 -6.66 -16.19
CA TYR A 268 -18.14 -7.35 -16.01
C TYR A 268 -17.96 -8.77 -15.49
N GLN A 269 -16.95 -9.51 -15.96
CA GLN A 269 -16.65 -10.86 -15.48
C GLN A 269 -16.24 -10.85 -14.01
N GLN A 270 -15.42 -9.90 -13.58
CA GLN A 270 -15.09 -9.71 -12.18
C GLN A 270 -16.33 -9.38 -11.34
N ALA A 271 -17.16 -8.45 -11.80
CA ALA A 271 -18.38 -8.08 -11.09
C ALA A 271 -19.35 -9.26 -10.97
N PHE A 272 -19.51 -10.06 -12.06
CA PHE A 272 -20.37 -11.25 -12.04
C PHE A 272 -19.84 -12.36 -11.14
N SER A 273 -18.54 -12.63 -11.17
CA SER A 273 -17.92 -13.65 -10.31
C SER A 273 -18.03 -13.26 -8.84
N LEU A 274 -17.89 -11.97 -8.53
CA LEU A 274 -18.06 -11.45 -7.18
C LEU A 274 -19.49 -11.62 -6.66
N VAL A 275 -20.49 -11.27 -7.49
CA VAL A 275 -21.91 -11.37 -7.13
C VAL A 275 -22.36 -12.83 -6.99
N SER A 276 -21.79 -13.74 -7.79
CA SER A 276 -22.11 -15.17 -7.74
C SER A 276 -21.35 -15.93 -6.64
N SER A 277 -20.26 -15.39 -6.10
CA SER A 277 -19.47 -16.01 -5.05
C SER A 277 -20.10 -15.82 -3.67
N ASN A 278 -20.59 -16.90 -3.05
CA ASN A 278 -21.06 -16.89 -1.66
C ASN A 278 -19.93 -16.46 -0.72
N LYS A 279 -18.72 -16.97 -0.93
CA LYS A 279 -17.53 -16.67 -0.14
C LYS A 279 -17.20 -15.17 -0.14
N ALA A 280 -17.31 -14.52 -1.30
CA ALA A 280 -17.13 -13.08 -1.40
C ALA A 280 -18.20 -12.32 -0.62
N ARG A 281 -19.48 -12.65 -0.82
CA ARG A 281 -20.59 -11.99 -0.12
C ARG A 281 -20.48 -12.11 1.41
N GLU A 282 -20.11 -13.29 1.90
CA GLU A 282 -19.92 -13.54 3.33
C GLU A 282 -18.75 -12.71 3.89
N ALA A 283 -17.66 -12.56 3.12
CA ALA A 283 -16.53 -11.74 3.55
C ALA A 283 -16.90 -10.27 3.79
N PHE A 284 -17.78 -9.71 2.94
CA PHE A 284 -18.25 -8.32 3.10
C PHE A 284 -19.30 -8.14 4.21
N ASN A 285 -19.86 -9.22 4.75
CA ASN A 285 -20.89 -9.14 5.77
C ASN A 285 -20.30 -9.08 7.19
N LEU A 286 -20.12 -7.87 7.72
CA LEU A 286 -19.61 -7.65 9.06
C LEU A 286 -20.57 -8.10 10.17
N SER A 287 -21.86 -8.34 9.88
CA SER A 287 -22.81 -8.82 10.90
C SER A 287 -22.52 -10.27 11.34
N GLN A 288 -21.67 -10.99 10.61
CA GLN A 288 -21.18 -12.31 11.00
C GLN A 288 -20.12 -12.25 12.13
N GLU A 289 -19.52 -11.09 12.34
CA GLU A 289 -18.59 -10.90 13.47
C GLU A 289 -19.36 -10.55 14.73
N SER A 290 -18.89 -11.08 15.86
CA SER A 290 -19.50 -10.77 17.16
C SER A 290 -19.34 -9.28 17.49
N HIS A 291 -20.23 -8.76 18.33
CA HIS A 291 -20.12 -7.39 18.82
C HIS A 291 -18.77 -7.14 19.52
N GLU A 292 -18.26 -8.14 20.26
CA GLU A 292 -16.97 -8.07 20.93
C GLU A 292 -15.81 -7.87 19.93
N VAL A 293 -15.75 -8.68 18.87
CA VAL A 293 -14.74 -8.52 17.81
C VAL A 293 -14.86 -7.15 17.16
N ARG A 294 -16.07 -6.74 16.79
CA ARG A 294 -16.30 -5.44 16.16
C ARG A 294 -15.89 -4.27 17.05
N SER A 295 -16.17 -4.35 18.36
CA SER A 295 -15.81 -3.31 19.33
C SER A 295 -14.31 -3.18 19.54
N ARG A 296 -13.54 -4.26 19.45
CA ARG A 296 -12.06 -4.22 19.51
C ARG A 296 -11.47 -3.36 18.40
N TYR A 297 -12.05 -3.37 17.20
CA TYR A 297 -11.63 -2.48 16.10
C TYR A 297 -12.16 -1.05 16.24
N GLY A 298 -13.13 -0.83 17.10
CA GLY A 298 -13.88 0.42 17.23
C GLY A 298 -14.96 0.58 16.15
N PHE A 299 -16.09 1.17 16.53
CA PHE A 299 -17.23 1.43 15.64
C PHE A 299 -17.03 2.75 14.86
N THR A 300 -15.91 2.84 14.15
CA THR A 300 -15.58 3.96 13.27
C THR A 300 -15.41 3.45 11.83
N PRO A 301 -15.54 4.29 10.80
CA PRO A 301 -15.27 3.91 9.43
C PRO A 301 -13.88 3.29 9.25
N PHE A 302 -12.85 3.83 9.90
CA PHE A 302 -11.50 3.29 9.86
C PHE A 302 -11.41 1.92 10.54
N GLY A 303 -11.92 1.80 11.77
CA GLY A 303 -11.87 0.55 12.53
C GLY A 303 -12.60 -0.60 11.83
N GLN A 304 -13.81 -0.35 11.37
CA GLN A 304 -14.59 -1.36 10.65
C GLN A 304 -14.02 -1.64 9.25
N SER A 305 -13.30 -0.69 8.63
CA SER A 305 -12.52 -0.94 7.41
C SER A 305 -11.34 -1.88 7.67
N CYS A 306 -10.64 -1.73 8.78
CA CYS A 306 -9.57 -2.65 9.18
C CYS A 306 -10.12 -4.06 9.45
N LEU A 307 -11.28 -4.18 10.11
CA LEU A 307 -11.95 -5.46 10.29
C LEU A 307 -12.36 -6.09 8.95
N LEU A 308 -12.92 -5.29 8.04
CA LEU A 308 -13.28 -5.78 6.70
C LEU A 308 -12.03 -6.18 5.92
N ALA A 309 -10.94 -5.42 6.00
CA ALA A 309 -9.67 -5.78 5.37
C ALA A 309 -9.14 -7.13 5.87
N ARG A 310 -9.21 -7.41 7.18
CA ARG A 310 -8.87 -8.72 7.75
C ARG A 310 -9.71 -9.83 7.12
N ARG A 311 -11.03 -9.66 7.04
CA ARG A 311 -11.94 -10.65 6.42
C ARG A 311 -11.64 -10.89 4.96
N LEU A 312 -11.36 -9.81 4.21
CA LEU A 312 -11.04 -9.89 2.78
C LEU A 312 -9.73 -10.63 2.52
N VAL A 313 -8.68 -10.35 3.29
CA VAL A 313 -7.42 -11.09 3.14
C VAL A 313 -7.55 -12.55 3.60
N GLU A 314 -8.37 -12.84 4.60
CA GLU A 314 -8.66 -14.19 5.06
C GLU A 314 -9.30 -15.05 3.96
N VAL A 315 -10.21 -14.50 3.18
CA VAL A 315 -10.81 -15.23 2.04
C VAL A 315 -9.93 -15.23 0.79
N GLY A 316 -8.83 -14.47 0.76
CA GLY A 316 -7.82 -14.52 -0.29
C GLY A 316 -7.76 -13.31 -1.21
N VAL A 317 -8.33 -12.16 -0.84
CA VAL A 317 -8.09 -10.88 -1.55
C VAL A 317 -6.61 -10.52 -1.40
N PRO A 318 -5.88 -10.28 -2.51
CA PRO A 318 -4.43 -10.08 -2.44
C PRO A 318 -4.02 -8.74 -1.84
N LEU A 319 -4.77 -7.66 -2.11
CA LEU A 319 -4.44 -6.34 -1.61
C LEU A 319 -5.68 -5.55 -1.21
N VAL A 320 -5.63 -4.97 -0.01
CA VAL A 320 -6.67 -4.08 0.50
C VAL A 320 -6.03 -2.76 0.93
N ASN A 321 -6.45 -1.65 0.32
CA ASN A 321 -6.15 -0.32 0.80
C ASN A 321 -7.21 0.14 1.78
N VAL A 322 -6.77 0.66 2.92
CA VAL A 322 -7.62 1.25 3.94
C VAL A 322 -7.20 2.71 4.14
N TYR A 323 -8.05 3.64 3.73
CA TYR A 323 -7.80 5.05 3.98
C TYR A 323 -8.42 5.47 5.30
N TRP A 324 -7.66 6.21 6.10
CA TRP A 324 -8.14 6.68 7.38
C TRP A 324 -9.25 7.72 7.17
N ARG A 325 -10.43 7.43 7.72
CA ARG A 325 -11.57 8.36 7.82
C ARG A 325 -12.30 8.09 9.13
N ASN A 326 -12.60 9.14 9.85
CA ASN A 326 -13.33 9.05 11.13
C ASN A 326 -14.79 9.52 11.03
N GLY A 327 -15.29 9.81 9.86
CA GLY A 327 -16.72 10.06 9.59
C GLY A 327 -17.26 11.42 10.02
N ARG A 328 -16.41 12.34 10.45
CA ARG A 328 -16.87 13.57 11.11
C ARG A 328 -17.51 14.62 10.20
N ARG A 329 -17.12 14.69 8.94
CA ARG A 329 -17.69 15.57 7.90
C ARG A 329 -17.19 15.17 6.52
N ARG A 330 -17.92 15.58 5.48
CA ARG A 330 -17.48 15.51 4.08
C ARG A 330 -16.13 16.24 3.84
N THR A 331 -15.78 17.17 4.74
CA THR A 331 -14.53 17.96 4.75
C THR A 331 -13.54 17.46 5.80
N ASP A 332 -13.59 16.18 6.18
CA ASP A 332 -12.63 15.60 7.11
C ASP A 332 -11.25 15.62 6.47
N ILE A 333 -10.39 16.52 6.97
CA ILE A 333 -9.01 16.71 6.50
C ILE A 333 -8.07 15.60 6.96
N GLY A 334 -8.61 14.58 7.60
CA GLY A 334 -7.82 13.45 8.11
C GLY A 334 -6.83 13.89 9.18
N TRP A 335 -5.53 13.70 8.92
CA TRP A 335 -4.42 14.03 9.84
C TRP A 335 -3.77 15.39 9.56
N ASP A 336 -4.38 16.22 8.72
CA ASP A 336 -3.83 17.53 8.33
C ASP A 336 -4.05 18.59 9.42
N ASN A 337 -3.33 18.49 10.52
CA ASN A 337 -3.48 19.26 11.74
C ASN A 337 -2.63 20.54 11.76
N HIS A 338 -2.95 21.51 10.93
CA HIS A 338 -2.28 22.81 10.93
C HIS A 338 -2.55 23.63 12.20
N ILE A 339 -3.65 23.32 12.89
CA ILE A 339 -4.09 23.91 14.15
C ILE A 339 -4.61 22.82 15.09
N ASN A 340 -4.55 23.07 16.41
CA ASN A 340 -5.10 22.17 17.43
C ASN A 340 -4.63 20.70 17.29
N ASN A 341 -3.39 20.48 16.87
CA ASN A 341 -2.84 19.16 16.58
C ASN A 341 -3.05 18.17 17.74
N PHE A 342 -2.69 18.55 18.96
CA PHE A 342 -2.73 17.65 20.11
C PHE A 342 -4.15 17.28 20.53
N ALA A 343 -5.09 18.24 20.49
CA ALA A 343 -6.49 17.97 20.77
C ALA A 343 -7.11 17.02 19.72
N ASN A 344 -6.79 17.23 18.44
CA ASN A 344 -7.24 16.38 17.36
C ASN A 344 -6.66 14.97 17.46
N LEU A 345 -5.36 14.85 17.71
CA LEU A 345 -4.69 13.56 17.90
C LEU A 345 -5.30 12.81 19.09
N LYS A 346 -5.37 13.44 20.27
CA LYS A 346 -5.84 12.81 21.50
C LYS A 346 -7.28 12.33 21.43
N ASN A 347 -8.18 13.15 20.86
CA ASN A 347 -9.61 12.89 20.95
C ASN A 347 -10.19 12.17 19.74
N TRP A 348 -9.53 12.25 18.58
CA TRP A 348 -10.16 11.83 17.32
C TRP A 348 -9.33 10.88 16.45
N GLN A 349 -8.01 11.03 16.43
CA GLN A 349 -7.17 10.33 15.48
C GLN A 349 -6.47 9.12 16.10
N LEU A 350 -5.83 9.28 17.26
CA LEU A 350 -5.06 8.20 17.90
C LEU A 350 -5.94 7.11 18.50
N PRO A 351 -7.03 7.37 19.25
CA PRO A 351 -7.81 6.29 19.84
C PRO A 351 -8.36 5.28 18.82
N PRO A 352 -9.04 5.69 17.73
CA PRO A 352 -9.51 4.70 16.74
C PRO A 352 -8.38 4.03 15.98
N THR A 353 -7.23 4.70 15.81
CA THR A 353 -6.07 4.12 15.15
C THR A 353 -5.41 3.06 16.04
N ASP A 354 -5.23 3.35 17.32
CA ASP A 354 -4.68 2.41 18.31
C ASP A 354 -5.53 1.15 18.43
N MET A 355 -6.85 1.31 18.57
CA MET A 355 -7.80 0.19 18.64
C MET A 355 -7.74 -0.67 17.36
N ALA A 356 -7.88 -0.04 16.20
CA ALA A 356 -8.04 -0.77 14.94
C ALA A 356 -6.76 -1.51 14.53
N VAL A 357 -5.60 -0.86 14.64
CA VAL A 357 -4.32 -1.46 14.22
C VAL A 357 -3.91 -2.55 15.20
N SER A 358 -4.09 -2.36 16.50
CA SER A 358 -3.83 -3.39 17.52
C SER A 358 -4.70 -4.62 17.31
N ALA A 359 -6.01 -4.44 17.12
CA ALA A 359 -6.95 -5.53 16.87
C ALA A 359 -6.59 -6.28 15.57
N LEU A 360 -6.21 -5.55 14.51
CA LEU A 360 -5.80 -6.14 13.24
C LEU A 360 -4.56 -7.03 13.39
N LEU A 361 -3.51 -6.53 14.03
CA LEU A 361 -2.27 -7.29 14.23
C LEU A 361 -2.50 -8.54 15.09
N ASP A 362 -3.32 -8.41 16.14
CA ASP A 362 -3.65 -9.54 17.02
C ASP A 362 -4.48 -10.60 16.29
N GLU A 363 -5.55 -10.21 15.60
CA GLU A 363 -6.41 -11.12 14.83
C GLU A 363 -5.64 -11.83 13.70
N LEU A 364 -4.78 -11.12 12.96
CA LEU A 364 -3.96 -11.73 11.92
C LEU A 364 -3.00 -12.77 12.52
N ARG A 365 -2.40 -12.48 13.69
CA ARG A 365 -1.51 -13.41 14.37
C ARG A 365 -2.28 -14.65 14.87
N VAL A 366 -3.36 -14.45 15.58
CA VAL A 366 -4.16 -15.57 16.17
C VAL A 366 -4.70 -16.49 15.08
N ARG A 367 -5.02 -15.95 13.91
CA ARG A 367 -5.50 -16.72 12.75
C ARG A 367 -4.38 -17.31 11.89
N GLY A 368 -3.11 -17.11 12.26
CA GLY A 368 -1.95 -17.60 11.47
C GLY A 368 -1.82 -16.93 10.11
N LEU A 369 -2.37 -15.72 9.95
CA LEU A 369 -2.36 -14.97 8.69
C LEU A 369 -1.20 -13.98 8.62
N LEU A 370 -0.63 -13.56 9.76
CA LEU A 370 0.39 -12.52 9.81
C LEU A 370 1.67 -12.95 9.09
N ASP A 371 2.00 -14.23 9.09
CA ASP A 371 3.24 -14.76 8.48
C ASP A 371 3.30 -14.57 6.97
N ASP A 372 2.14 -14.46 6.30
CA ASP A 372 2.02 -14.26 4.86
C ASP A 372 1.14 -13.06 4.45
N THR A 373 0.81 -12.19 5.41
CA THR A 373 0.10 -10.92 5.19
C THR A 373 0.99 -9.75 5.59
N LEU A 374 1.36 -8.92 4.61
CA LEU A 374 2.05 -7.66 4.88
C LEU A 374 1.05 -6.62 5.35
N VAL A 375 1.36 -5.96 6.46
CA VAL A 375 0.59 -4.82 7.00
C VAL A 375 1.49 -3.60 7.00
N VAL A 376 1.04 -2.50 6.40
CA VAL A 376 1.78 -1.24 6.35
C VAL A 376 0.89 -0.11 6.82
N LEU A 377 1.33 0.64 7.83
CA LEU A 377 0.70 1.88 8.29
C LEU A 377 1.60 3.05 7.92
N MET A 378 1.11 3.95 7.09
CA MET A 378 1.91 5.04 6.51
C MET A 378 1.07 6.31 6.32
N GLY A 379 1.75 7.45 6.25
CA GLY A 379 1.24 8.71 5.72
C GLY A 379 2.03 9.13 4.50
N GLU A 380 1.67 10.26 3.91
CA GLU A 380 2.34 10.76 2.71
C GLU A 380 3.61 11.57 3.01
N PHE A 381 3.71 12.19 4.20
CA PHE A 381 4.90 12.88 4.72
C PHE A 381 4.80 13.09 6.24
N GLY A 382 5.72 13.82 6.84
CA GLY A 382 5.73 14.17 8.26
C GLY A 382 5.22 15.60 8.54
N ARG A 383 5.37 16.03 9.78
CA ARG A 383 4.99 17.37 10.23
C ARG A 383 6.20 18.13 10.76
N THR A 384 6.13 19.47 10.75
CA THR A 384 7.23 20.31 11.25
C THR A 384 7.63 19.95 12.69
N PRO A 385 8.94 19.91 12.99
CA PRO A 385 9.40 19.77 14.37
C PRO A 385 8.83 20.85 15.28
N ALA A 386 8.88 22.11 14.84
CA ALA A 386 8.33 23.23 15.61
C ALA A 386 6.80 23.25 15.56
N ILE A 387 6.19 23.44 16.71
CA ILE A 387 4.75 23.63 16.91
C ILE A 387 4.42 25.11 16.59
N SER A 388 3.37 25.35 15.81
CA SER A 388 2.92 26.71 15.51
C SER A 388 2.23 27.38 16.70
N ALA A 389 2.02 28.70 16.64
CA ALA A 389 1.32 29.45 17.67
C ALA A 389 -0.12 28.94 17.90
N GLU A 390 -0.75 28.39 16.87
CA GLU A 390 -2.09 27.80 16.94
C GLU A 390 -2.08 26.33 17.44
N GLY A 391 -0.96 25.85 17.95
CA GLY A 391 -0.81 24.49 18.47
C GLY A 391 -0.88 23.41 17.40
N GLY A 392 -0.53 23.74 16.17
CA GLY A 392 -0.49 22.84 15.02
C GLY A 392 0.93 22.52 14.55
N ARG A 393 1.03 21.66 13.54
CA ARG A 393 2.27 21.38 12.81
C ARG A 393 2.02 21.49 11.31
N GLN A 394 2.97 22.13 10.60
CA GLN A 394 2.90 22.34 9.16
C GLN A 394 3.43 21.11 8.38
N HIS A 395 3.35 21.12 7.05
CA HIS A 395 3.90 20.06 6.21
C HIS A 395 5.42 19.97 6.33
N TRP A 396 5.94 18.75 6.48
CA TRP A 396 7.37 18.49 6.59
C TRP A 396 7.75 17.15 5.95
N PRO A 397 8.07 17.14 4.65
CA PRO A 397 8.35 15.88 3.96
C PRO A 397 9.74 15.30 4.27
N TYR A 398 10.58 16.03 4.98
CA TYR A 398 11.99 15.69 5.19
C TYR A 398 12.23 14.59 6.23
N CYS A 399 11.23 14.22 7.03
CA CYS A 399 11.31 13.08 7.94
C CYS A 399 9.91 12.65 8.40
N TYR A 400 9.66 11.32 8.39
CA TYR A 400 8.45 10.73 8.95
C TYR A 400 8.61 9.23 9.21
N SER A 401 7.62 8.64 9.90
CA SER A 401 7.65 7.23 10.26
C SER A 401 6.63 6.40 9.46
N VAL A 402 7.03 5.17 9.14
CA VAL A 402 6.18 4.11 8.58
C VAL A 402 6.28 2.89 9.47
N VAL A 403 5.16 2.20 9.71
CA VAL A 403 5.13 0.94 10.47
C VAL A 403 4.85 -0.21 9.52
N MET A 404 5.66 -1.27 9.60
CA MET A 404 5.53 -2.46 8.76
C MET A 404 5.48 -3.72 9.63
N ALA A 405 4.61 -4.67 9.30
CA ALA A 405 4.45 -5.91 10.05
C ALA A 405 4.12 -7.09 9.12
N GLY A 406 4.46 -8.28 9.54
CA GLY A 406 4.11 -9.54 8.87
C GLY A 406 4.89 -9.82 7.58
N ALA A 407 4.53 -10.92 6.92
CA ALA A 407 5.15 -11.38 5.67
C ALA A 407 6.70 -11.45 5.71
N GLY A 408 7.28 -11.74 6.88
CA GLY A 408 8.72 -11.83 7.07
C GLY A 408 9.43 -10.53 7.44
N ILE A 409 8.71 -9.41 7.57
CA ILE A 409 9.26 -8.21 8.21
C ILE A 409 9.65 -8.57 9.64
N PRO A 410 10.90 -8.32 10.06
CA PRO A 410 11.31 -8.53 11.45
C PRO A 410 10.47 -7.66 12.38
N GLY A 411 9.93 -8.24 13.46
CA GLY A 411 9.24 -7.46 14.48
C GLY A 411 10.20 -7.02 15.60
N GLY A 412 9.73 -6.10 16.46
CA GLY A 412 10.47 -5.68 17.65
C GLY A 412 11.71 -4.83 17.34
N GLN A 413 11.69 -4.05 16.28
CA GLN A 413 12.84 -3.20 15.93
C GLN A 413 12.44 -1.82 15.40
N VAL A 414 13.41 -0.93 15.44
CA VAL A 414 13.37 0.39 14.80
C VAL A 414 14.46 0.44 13.73
N TYR A 415 14.07 0.74 12.50
CA TYR A 415 14.99 0.95 11.37
C TYR A 415 15.18 2.44 11.10
N GLY A 416 16.44 2.83 10.92
CA GLY A 416 16.80 4.23 10.73
C GLY A 416 16.59 5.09 11.98
N ALA A 417 16.91 6.36 11.88
CA ALA A 417 16.72 7.31 12.94
C ALA A 417 16.54 8.73 12.38
N SER A 418 15.75 9.55 13.05
CA SER A 418 15.73 10.99 12.85
C SER A 418 16.74 11.70 13.78
N ASP A 419 16.99 12.96 13.52
CA ASP A 419 17.83 13.82 14.40
C ASP A 419 17.15 14.12 15.75
N ALA A 420 17.85 14.83 16.62
CA ALA A 420 17.39 15.17 17.97
C ALA A 420 16.09 16.01 18.02
N ARG A 421 15.70 16.60 16.89
CA ARG A 421 14.47 17.40 16.75
C ARG A 421 13.42 16.70 15.86
N ALA A 422 13.67 15.48 15.42
CA ALA A 422 12.85 14.74 14.44
C ALA A 422 12.63 15.53 13.13
N GLY A 423 13.63 16.33 12.72
CA GLY A 423 13.55 17.16 11.54
C GLY A 423 14.02 16.46 10.28
N TYR A 424 15.10 15.70 10.37
CA TYR A 424 15.75 15.04 9.24
C TYR A 424 16.24 13.65 9.62
N PRO A 425 16.39 12.71 8.68
CA PRO A 425 17.07 11.45 8.93
C PRO A 425 18.51 11.69 9.37
N SER A 426 18.92 11.06 10.47
CA SER A 426 20.31 11.03 10.97
C SER A 426 21.01 9.74 10.63
N ARG A 427 20.27 8.67 10.32
CA ARG A 427 20.80 7.36 9.93
C ARG A 427 19.80 6.63 9.03
N ASP A 428 20.33 5.87 8.06
CA ASP A 428 19.58 4.96 7.18
C ASP A 428 18.37 5.64 6.54
N ALA A 429 18.60 6.75 5.84
CA ALA A 429 17.56 7.51 5.15
C ALA A 429 16.84 6.65 4.09
N VAL A 430 15.51 6.67 4.09
CA VAL A 430 14.63 5.87 3.24
C VAL A 430 13.73 6.78 2.41
N SER A 431 13.56 6.48 1.14
CA SER A 431 12.57 7.17 0.31
C SER A 431 11.21 6.44 0.31
N PRO A 432 10.09 7.11 -0.03
CA PRO A 432 8.80 6.45 -0.25
C PRO A 432 8.88 5.37 -1.34
N PHE A 433 9.78 5.54 -2.30
CA PHE A 433 10.01 4.56 -3.36
C PHE A 433 10.66 3.27 -2.84
N ASP A 434 11.53 3.36 -1.82
CA ASP A 434 12.16 2.20 -1.19
C ASP A 434 11.14 1.42 -0.33
N ILE A 435 10.22 2.12 0.33
CA ILE A 435 9.06 1.49 0.99
C ILE A 435 8.23 0.73 -0.06
N GLY A 436 7.88 1.37 -1.18
CA GLY A 436 7.14 0.74 -2.26
C GLY A 436 7.89 -0.45 -2.89
N ALA A 437 9.21 -0.32 -3.07
CA ALA A 437 10.04 -1.40 -3.57
C ALA A 437 10.07 -2.60 -2.61
N SER A 438 10.11 -2.36 -1.30
CA SER A 438 10.04 -3.40 -0.27
C SER A 438 8.68 -4.10 -0.29
N ILE A 439 7.59 -3.36 -0.47
CA ILE A 439 6.24 -3.93 -0.64
C ILE A 439 6.19 -4.82 -1.90
N PHE A 440 6.69 -4.34 -3.04
CA PHE A 440 6.74 -5.13 -4.28
C PHE A 440 7.60 -6.39 -4.13
N HIS A 441 8.77 -6.28 -3.49
CA HIS A 441 9.64 -7.42 -3.21
C HIS A 441 8.90 -8.50 -2.41
N LEU A 442 8.26 -8.12 -1.29
CA LEU A 442 7.49 -9.05 -0.47
C LEU A 442 6.30 -9.66 -1.22
N LEU A 443 5.66 -8.91 -2.12
CA LEU A 443 4.63 -9.41 -3.02
C LEU A 443 5.18 -10.27 -4.18
N GLY A 444 6.51 -10.43 -4.30
CA GLY A 444 7.17 -11.22 -5.34
C GLY A 444 7.07 -10.56 -6.72
N ILE A 445 7.17 -9.24 -6.77
CA ILE A 445 7.21 -8.45 -7.99
C ILE A 445 8.61 -7.87 -8.14
N ASP A 446 9.26 -8.18 -9.25
CA ASP A 446 10.55 -7.60 -9.60
C ASP A 446 10.37 -6.11 -9.93
N VAL A 447 10.99 -5.24 -9.14
CA VAL A 447 10.91 -3.78 -9.25
C VAL A 447 11.60 -3.22 -10.51
N THR A 448 12.45 -4.00 -11.15
CA THR A 448 13.15 -3.61 -12.38
C THR A 448 12.29 -3.79 -13.64
N ARG A 449 11.16 -4.50 -13.53
CA ARG A 449 10.22 -4.71 -14.64
C ARG A 449 9.74 -3.39 -15.21
N VAL A 450 9.39 -3.44 -16.49
CA VAL A 450 8.93 -2.30 -17.25
C VAL A 450 7.53 -2.60 -17.80
N PHE A 451 6.64 -1.64 -17.70
CA PHE A 451 5.37 -1.58 -18.43
C PHE A 451 5.46 -0.58 -19.56
N ASN A 452 4.72 -0.82 -20.62
CA ASN A 452 4.46 0.20 -21.61
C ASN A 452 3.10 0.86 -21.36
N ASP A 453 3.04 2.19 -21.39
CA ASP A 453 1.78 2.92 -21.38
C ASP A 453 1.04 2.78 -22.73
N PHE A 454 -0.13 3.40 -22.86
CA PHE A 454 -0.93 3.34 -24.09
C PHE A 454 -0.28 4.04 -25.32
N LEU A 455 0.80 4.79 -25.12
CA LEU A 455 1.64 5.37 -26.18
C LEU A 455 2.88 4.54 -26.46
N GLY A 456 3.01 3.36 -25.84
CA GLY A 456 4.18 2.49 -25.98
C GLY A 456 5.43 2.96 -25.22
N ARG A 457 5.33 3.97 -24.32
CA ARG A 457 6.48 4.48 -23.56
C ARG A 457 6.76 3.57 -22.38
N PRO A 458 8.04 3.20 -22.15
CA PRO A 458 8.40 2.31 -21.05
C PRO A 458 8.40 3.05 -19.71
N HIS A 459 7.78 2.45 -18.69
CA HIS A 459 7.76 2.90 -17.31
C HIS A 459 8.22 1.78 -16.40
N ARG A 460 9.16 2.04 -15.51
CA ARG A 460 9.54 1.06 -14.47
C ARG A 460 8.39 0.86 -13.49
N VAL A 461 8.28 -0.36 -12.96
CA VAL A 461 7.33 -0.69 -11.87
C VAL A 461 7.56 0.19 -10.66
N CYS A 462 8.84 0.40 -10.28
CA CYS A 462 9.23 1.18 -9.12
C CYS A 462 10.56 1.90 -9.36
N LYS A 463 10.74 3.04 -8.72
CA LYS A 463 12.01 3.80 -8.76
C LYS A 463 12.95 3.51 -7.59
N GLY A 464 12.43 2.89 -6.51
CA GLY A 464 13.20 2.57 -5.32
C GLY A 464 13.89 1.22 -5.38
N SER A 465 14.61 0.92 -4.30
CA SER A 465 15.23 -0.37 -4.02
C SER A 465 14.67 -0.95 -2.72
N PRO A 466 14.47 -2.28 -2.61
CA PRO A 466 14.05 -2.88 -1.36
C PRO A 466 15.01 -2.56 -0.21
N ILE A 467 14.47 -2.35 0.98
CA ILE A 467 15.27 -2.08 2.20
C ILE A 467 15.79 -3.42 2.72
N ASN A 468 17.03 -3.78 2.35
CA ASN A 468 17.60 -5.10 2.61
C ASN A 468 17.51 -5.53 4.08
N ALA A 469 17.70 -4.61 5.02
CA ALA A 469 17.59 -4.90 6.45
C ALA A 469 16.16 -5.31 6.88
N LEU A 470 15.15 -4.97 6.12
CA LEU A 470 13.74 -5.31 6.40
C LEU A 470 13.27 -6.54 5.64
N VAL A 471 13.79 -6.75 4.43
CA VAL A 471 13.29 -7.81 3.54
C VAL A 471 14.31 -8.92 3.28
N GLY A 472 15.53 -8.83 3.84
CA GLY A 472 16.56 -9.85 3.67
C GLY A 472 16.99 -10.04 2.22
N ALA A 473 16.96 -8.97 1.41
CA ALA A 473 17.27 -9.01 -0.01
C ALA A 473 18.78 -8.91 -0.29
#